data_16f2d9a04b37c55db5047df113cec263
#
_entry.id   16f2d9a04b37c55db5047df113cec263
#
_cell.length_a   1.000
_cell.length_b   1.000
_cell.length_c   1.000
_cell.angle_alpha   90.00
_cell.angle_beta   90.00
_cell.angle_gamma   90.00
#
_symmetry.space_group_name_H-M   'P 1'
#
loop_
_entity.id
_entity.type
_entity.pdbx_description
1 polymer ?
#
loop_
_entity_poly.entity_id
_entity_poly.type
_entity_poly.pdbx_seq_one_letter_code
_entity_poly.pdbx_strand_id
1 'polypeptide(L)'
;MSMQKTNKTPLTLALIVAIGITGAASAAVHLSDDGQGQVLIYPYYTTRAGQDTYLSVLNSTALSKALRVRFNEGKNGREVLSLSVYLAPYDIWTAAVVNTADGAKLMTADKSCTAPALPVDGKSFVNFAYWGAAIEGIQKSGGDGATTSLDRTREGYFEIIEMGTITNTAINAAITHASGVPANCAVVQATTMDMGPASTLVMGGQSARAFKATGGLSGTASLVNVAGGTDFGYAPVVLEAFSPSLAENIWDYPGSIFPDLTFADLTSSVLYKGNVVSSTWNKGSDAISALLMHDSIINEYVLDDTTLSGTDWVITMPTKRYNVPVHDKEKGTDDDTQLLSPFTSKFWGRGSGSYNGACEQIANFWVPPDSWNREGGNYNGLGFPGDPFIGQRLCWETNVATFKDAQVLGSANAESVPVPFEHGWVRMLFNSVGIPVVNGQTDGNGVVHSQAAHSLTSVNGDTYFGLPTVGFMVQDFINQNAAPGVLATYGGNFNHKYTTRISRLPP
;
A
#
# COMPACT_ATOMS: atom_id res chain seq x y z
N MET A 1 -6.56 -74.89 -40.64
CA MET A 1 -6.70 -73.44 -40.59
C MET A 1 -7.53 -73.11 -39.35
N SER A 2 -6.85 -72.85 -38.24
CA SER A 2 -7.49 -72.69 -36.88
C SER A 2 -7.64 -71.22 -36.58
N MET A 3 -8.83 -70.72 -36.34
CA MET A 3 -9.13 -69.36 -35.88
C MET A 3 -9.00 -69.29 -34.38
N GLN A 4 -8.04 -68.53 -33.87
CA GLN A 4 -7.93 -68.21 -32.43
C GLN A 4 -8.95 -67.12 -32.09
N LYS A 5 -9.84 -67.39 -31.16
CA LYS A 5 -10.73 -66.43 -30.53
C LYS A 5 -9.95 -65.68 -29.43
N THR A 6 -9.81 -64.35 -29.58
CA THR A 6 -9.29 -63.47 -28.53
C THR A 6 -10.42 -63.09 -27.60
N ASN A 7 -10.33 -63.50 -26.34
CA ASN A 7 -11.20 -63.01 -25.26
C ASN A 7 -10.90 -61.57 -24.92
N LYS A 8 -11.87 -60.67 -25.10
CA LYS A 8 -11.87 -59.29 -24.58
C LYS A 8 -12.46 -59.26 -23.17
N THR A 9 -11.63 -59.05 -22.18
CA THR A 9 -12.10 -58.76 -20.81
C THR A 9 -12.63 -57.32 -20.75
N PRO A 10 -13.81 -57.05 -20.17
CA PRO A 10 -14.30 -55.65 -20.01
C PRO A 10 -13.55 -55.00 -18.87
N LEU A 11 -12.92 -53.88 -19.19
CA LEU A 11 -12.33 -52.98 -18.20
C LEU A 11 -13.46 -52.23 -17.47
N THR A 12 -13.71 -52.62 -16.23
CA THR A 12 -14.70 -51.94 -15.37
C THR A 12 -14.04 -50.64 -14.87
N LEU A 13 -14.46 -49.50 -15.44
CA LEU A 13 -14.05 -48.17 -14.99
C LEU A 13 -14.77 -47.88 -13.69
N ALA A 14 -14.08 -47.98 -12.57
CA ALA A 14 -14.57 -47.54 -11.27
C ALA A 14 -14.55 -46.01 -11.21
N LEU A 15 -15.76 -45.42 -11.36
CA LEU A 15 -15.97 -43.99 -11.16
C LEU A 15 -15.93 -43.71 -9.67
N ILE A 16 -14.77 -43.23 -9.15
CA ILE A 16 -14.68 -42.71 -7.79
C ILE A 16 -15.34 -41.34 -7.79
N VAL A 17 -16.60 -41.28 -7.34
CA VAL A 17 -17.27 -40.04 -7.01
C VAL A 17 -16.63 -39.53 -5.70
N ALA A 18 -15.67 -38.64 -5.83
CA ALA A 18 -15.22 -37.85 -4.71
C ALA A 18 -16.36 -36.87 -4.35
N ILE A 19 -17.13 -37.23 -3.33
CA ILE A 19 -18.04 -36.29 -2.69
C ILE A 19 -17.16 -35.27 -1.97
N GLY A 20 -16.81 -34.21 -2.70
CA GLY A 20 -16.24 -33.03 -2.10
C GLY A 20 -17.26 -32.43 -1.15
N ILE A 21 -17.00 -32.54 0.14
CA ILE A 21 -17.66 -31.70 1.13
C ILE A 21 -17.16 -30.29 0.83
N THR A 22 -17.91 -29.55 0.02
CA THR A 22 -17.74 -28.11 -0.14
C THR A 22 -18.28 -27.45 1.14
N GLY A 23 -17.56 -27.57 2.23
CA GLY A 23 -17.58 -26.51 3.23
C GLY A 23 -17.16 -25.26 2.44
N ALA A 24 -17.97 -24.21 2.49
CA ALA A 24 -17.57 -22.91 1.96
C ALA A 24 -16.31 -22.49 2.74
N ALA A 25 -15.14 -22.87 2.24
CA ALA A 25 -13.90 -22.34 2.73
C ALA A 25 -13.99 -20.85 2.49
N SER A 26 -13.99 -20.05 3.56
CA SER A 26 -13.74 -18.62 3.45
C SER A 26 -12.45 -18.48 2.64
N ALA A 27 -12.54 -17.82 1.50
CA ALA A 27 -11.34 -17.60 0.71
C ALA A 27 -10.46 -16.64 1.51
N ALA A 28 -9.30 -17.12 1.94
CA ALA A 28 -8.32 -16.29 2.64
C ALA A 28 -7.85 -15.14 1.75
N VAL A 29 -7.66 -13.95 2.32
CA VAL A 29 -7.14 -12.81 1.56
C VAL A 29 -5.78 -13.16 0.95
N HIS A 30 -5.59 -12.80 -0.32
CA HIS A 30 -4.35 -13.10 -1.06
C HIS A 30 -4.05 -12.04 -2.12
N LEU A 31 -2.82 -12.05 -2.62
CA LEU A 31 -2.44 -11.23 -3.76
C LEU A 31 -3.08 -11.79 -5.03
N SER A 32 -3.64 -10.90 -5.85
CA SER A 32 -4.24 -11.27 -7.13
C SER A 32 -3.19 -11.73 -8.13
N ASP A 33 -3.49 -12.81 -8.85
CA ASP A 33 -2.63 -13.36 -9.91
C ASP A 33 -2.86 -12.65 -11.26
N ASP A 34 -4.04 -12.08 -11.49
CA ASP A 34 -4.45 -11.47 -12.76
C ASP A 34 -4.58 -9.95 -12.72
N GLY A 35 -4.27 -9.32 -11.57
CA GLY A 35 -4.36 -7.88 -11.39
C GLY A 35 -5.78 -7.35 -11.20
N GLN A 36 -6.75 -8.22 -10.91
CA GLN A 36 -8.12 -7.85 -10.59
C GLN A 36 -8.46 -8.28 -9.15
N GLY A 37 -9.22 -7.47 -8.41
CA GLY A 37 -9.54 -7.83 -7.03
C GLY A 37 -10.54 -6.90 -6.36
N GLN A 38 -10.54 -6.92 -5.04
CA GLN A 38 -11.42 -6.11 -4.19
C GLN A 38 -10.73 -4.87 -3.63
N VAL A 39 -9.40 -4.90 -3.53
CA VAL A 39 -8.60 -3.77 -3.01
C VAL A 39 -7.42 -3.52 -3.93
N LEU A 40 -7.19 -2.24 -4.23
CA LEU A 40 -6.06 -1.74 -4.99
C LEU A 40 -5.23 -0.84 -4.06
N ILE A 41 -3.97 -1.19 -3.82
CA ILE A 41 -3.03 -0.38 -3.04
C ILE A 41 -2.03 0.25 -4.01
N TYR A 42 -2.12 1.56 -4.19
CA TYR A 42 -1.22 2.33 -5.04
C TYR A 42 -0.08 2.87 -4.16
N PRO A 43 1.16 2.44 -4.39
CA PRO A 43 2.26 2.68 -3.45
C PRO A 43 2.69 4.13 -3.31
N TYR A 44 2.34 5.00 -4.26
CA TYR A 44 2.78 6.37 -4.22
C TYR A 44 1.87 7.32 -4.99
N TYR A 45 1.70 8.52 -4.50
CA TYR A 45 1.30 9.68 -5.28
C TYR A 45 2.20 10.87 -4.90
N THR A 46 2.43 11.77 -5.83
CA THR A 46 3.18 13.01 -5.56
C THR A 46 2.74 14.14 -6.48
N THR A 47 2.87 15.35 -5.95
CA THR A 47 2.76 16.60 -6.72
C THR A 47 4.04 17.42 -6.57
N ARG A 48 5.14 16.79 -6.15
CA ARG A 48 6.45 17.41 -5.98
C ARG A 48 7.23 17.42 -7.29
N ALA A 49 8.27 18.24 -7.37
CA ALA A 49 9.15 18.36 -8.53
C ALA A 49 8.43 18.58 -9.87
N GLY A 50 7.26 19.24 -9.85
CA GLY A 50 6.47 19.50 -11.06
C GLY A 50 5.69 18.30 -11.58
N GLN A 51 5.56 17.25 -10.77
CA GLN A 51 4.77 16.07 -11.12
C GLN A 51 3.31 16.24 -10.73
N ASP A 52 2.42 15.65 -11.50
CA ASP A 52 1.03 15.35 -11.15
C ASP A 52 0.83 13.84 -11.16
N THR A 53 -0.04 13.32 -10.29
CA THR A 53 -0.36 11.90 -10.27
C THR A 53 -1.70 11.65 -10.92
N TYR A 54 -1.70 10.97 -12.07
CA TYR A 54 -2.91 10.47 -12.72
C TYR A 54 -3.23 9.08 -12.19
N LEU A 55 -4.53 8.78 -12.05
CA LEU A 55 -4.98 7.47 -11.56
C LEU A 55 -6.28 7.04 -12.23
N SER A 56 -6.48 5.74 -12.29
CA SER A 56 -7.72 5.14 -12.75
C SER A 56 -8.12 3.95 -11.87
N VAL A 57 -9.43 3.67 -11.83
CA VAL A 57 -9.99 2.42 -11.36
C VAL A 57 -11.05 1.95 -12.35
N LEU A 58 -10.92 0.71 -12.79
CA LEU A 58 -11.78 0.03 -13.74
C LEU A 58 -12.61 -1.03 -13.02
N ASN A 59 -13.91 -1.06 -13.27
CA ASN A 59 -14.80 -2.18 -12.97
C ASN A 59 -14.91 -3.08 -14.20
N SER A 60 -14.25 -4.23 -14.19
CA SER A 60 -14.27 -5.19 -15.31
C SER A 60 -15.50 -6.09 -15.34
N THR A 61 -16.47 -5.88 -14.43
CA THR A 61 -17.60 -6.79 -14.23
C THR A 61 -18.94 -6.23 -14.74
N ALA A 62 -19.91 -7.12 -14.94
CA ALA A 62 -21.29 -6.76 -15.25
C ALA A 62 -22.09 -6.25 -14.03
N LEU A 63 -21.43 -6.04 -12.88
CA LEU A 63 -22.06 -5.63 -11.64
C LEU A 63 -21.61 -4.22 -11.28
N SER A 64 -22.55 -3.39 -10.81
CA SER A 64 -22.20 -2.06 -10.30
C SER A 64 -21.47 -2.15 -8.96
N LYS A 65 -20.55 -1.22 -8.71
CA LYS A 65 -19.67 -1.22 -7.55
C LYS A 65 -19.76 0.06 -6.74
N ALA A 66 -19.69 -0.07 -5.43
CA ALA A 66 -19.45 1.03 -4.51
C ALA A 66 -18.01 0.93 -3.99
N LEU A 67 -17.23 1.97 -4.18
CA LEU A 67 -15.81 2.01 -3.84
C LEU A 67 -15.53 3.09 -2.80
N ARG A 68 -14.56 2.83 -1.92
CA ARG A 68 -13.92 3.83 -1.09
C ARG A 68 -12.54 4.15 -1.67
N VAL A 69 -12.31 5.42 -1.99
CA VAL A 69 -11.00 5.92 -2.40
C VAL A 69 -10.43 6.72 -1.24
N ARG A 70 -9.22 6.40 -0.80
CA ARG A 70 -8.58 7.00 0.36
C ARG A 70 -7.15 7.41 0.02
N PHE A 71 -6.82 8.67 0.26
CA PHE A 71 -5.47 9.20 0.13
C PHE A 71 -4.88 9.39 1.52
N ASN A 72 -3.70 8.82 1.73
CA ASN A 72 -2.95 8.86 2.98
C ASN A 72 -1.61 9.56 2.72
N GLU A 73 -1.25 10.55 3.55
CA GLU A 73 0.04 11.21 3.41
C GLU A 73 1.21 10.30 3.81
N GLY A 74 2.40 10.60 3.29
CA GLY A 74 3.52 9.67 3.32
C GLY A 74 4.25 9.53 4.65
N LYS A 75 4.09 10.43 5.63
CA LYS A 75 4.84 10.34 6.89
C LYS A 75 4.23 9.33 7.85
N ASN A 76 3.01 9.57 8.28
CA ASN A 76 2.36 8.75 9.30
C ASN A 76 1.07 8.07 8.79
N GLY A 77 0.86 8.03 7.47
CA GLY A 77 -0.31 7.42 6.85
C GLY A 77 -1.62 8.08 7.23
N ARG A 78 -1.59 9.38 7.58
CA ARG A 78 -2.81 10.10 7.95
C ARG A 78 -3.67 10.36 6.73
N GLU A 79 -4.96 10.06 6.84
CA GLU A 79 -5.89 10.32 5.76
C GLU A 79 -6.01 11.81 5.48
N VAL A 80 -5.85 12.20 4.23
CA VAL A 80 -5.92 13.59 3.74
C VAL A 80 -7.11 13.84 2.84
N LEU A 81 -7.68 12.79 2.28
CA LEU A 81 -8.94 12.81 1.54
C LEU A 81 -9.52 11.40 1.46
N SER A 82 -10.82 11.28 1.69
CA SER A 82 -11.57 10.09 1.29
C SER A 82 -12.90 10.45 0.63
N LEU A 83 -13.35 9.59 -0.27
CA LEU A 83 -14.62 9.71 -0.97
C LEU A 83 -15.12 8.35 -1.42
N SER A 84 -16.43 8.26 -1.64
CA SER A 84 -17.02 7.10 -2.29
C SER A 84 -17.17 7.34 -3.78
N VAL A 85 -16.85 6.33 -4.61
CA VAL A 85 -17.04 6.34 -6.06
C VAL A 85 -17.99 5.19 -6.41
N TYR A 86 -18.92 5.45 -7.31
CA TYR A 86 -19.92 4.48 -7.73
C TYR A 86 -19.77 4.21 -9.23
N LEU A 87 -19.35 3.00 -9.55
CA LEU A 87 -19.12 2.58 -10.93
C LEU A 87 -20.29 1.72 -11.45
N ALA A 88 -20.76 2.06 -12.62
CA ALA A 88 -21.65 1.21 -13.39
C ALA A 88 -20.92 -0.06 -13.87
N PRO A 89 -21.63 -1.06 -14.43
CA PRO A 89 -20.99 -2.19 -15.10
C PRO A 89 -20.02 -1.74 -16.20
N TYR A 90 -18.80 -2.29 -16.19
CA TYR A 90 -17.74 -2.00 -17.17
C TYR A 90 -17.32 -0.53 -17.24
N ASP A 91 -17.52 0.20 -16.16
CA ASP A 91 -17.19 1.62 -16.04
C ASP A 91 -15.76 1.83 -15.54
N ILE A 92 -15.19 2.98 -15.83
CA ILE A 92 -13.87 3.42 -15.37
C ILE A 92 -13.98 4.83 -14.80
N TRP A 93 -13.41 5.04 -13.63
CA TRP A 93 -13.23 6.38 -13.06
C TRP A 93 -11.78 6.80 -13.13
N THR A 94 -11.56 8.06 -13.54
CA THR A 94 -10.24 8.65 -13.68
C THR A 94 -10.13 9.98 -12.90
N ALA A 95 -8.96 10.21 -12.31
CA ALA A 95 -8.68 11.45 -11.59
C ALA A 95 -7.19 11.81 -11.64
N ALA A 96 -6.88 13.00 -11.17
CA ALA A 96 -5.52 13.48 -11.01
C ALA A 96 -5.33 14.15 -9.64
N VAL A 97 -4.22 13.88 -8.98
CA VAL A 97 -3.75 14.64 -7.82
C VAL A 97 -2.77 15.70 -8.35
N VAL A 98 -3.11 16.96 -8.13
CA VAL A 98 -2.35 18.09 -8.67
C VAL A 98 -1.87 19.01 -7.56
N ASN A 99 -0.80 19.75 -7.83
CA ASN A 99 -0.24 20.72 -6.89
C ASN A 99 -1.13 21.94 -6.71
N THR A 100 -1.10 22.53 -5.51
CA THR A 100 -1.70 23.83 -5.20
C THR A 100 -0.72 24.69 -4.41
N ALA A 101 -1.06 25.96 -4.19
CA ALA A 101 -0.20 26.85 -3.40
C ALA A 101 0.10 26.28 -2.00
N ASP A 102 -0.91 25.69 -1.35
CA ASP A 102 -0.80 25.24 0.05
C ASP A 102 -0.53 23.73 0.21
N GLY A 103 -0.91 22.90 -0.77
CA GLY A 103 -0.82 21.44 -0.65
C GLY A 103 -1.19 20.73 -1.95
N ALA A 104 -1.95 19.64 -1.86
CA ALA A 104 -2.44 18.90 -3.02
C ALA A 104 -3.98 18.94 -3.12
N LYS A 105 -4.48 18.61 -4.30
CA LYS A 105 -5.90 18.61 -4.64
C LYS A 105 -6.22 17.48 -5.62
N LEU A 106 -7.36 16.82 -5.41
CA LEU A 106 -7.91 15.85 -6.35
C LEU A 106 -8.78 16.57 -7.39
N MET A 107 -8.54 16.31 -8.66
CA MET A 107 -9.34 16.78 -9.79
C MET A 107 -9.83 15.62 -10.64
N THR A 108 -11.00 15.78 -11.24
CA THR A 108 -11.51 14.84 -12.24
C THR A 108 -12.36 15.54 -13.27
N ALA A 109 -12.26 15.10 -14.52
CA ALA A 109 -13.20 15.42 -15.59
C ALA A 109 -14.24 14.29 -15.78
N ASP A 110 -14.02 13.16 -15.12
CA ASP A 110 -14.91 12.01 -15.12
C ASP A 110 -16.27 12.38 -14.51
N LYS A 111 -17.32 11.75 -14.99
CA LYS A 111 -18.69 12.02 -14.58
C LYS A 111 -19.29 10.94 -13.67
N SER A 112 -18.57 9.85 -13.42
CA SER A 112 -19.03 8.81 -12.50
C SER A 112 -19.44 9.40 -11.15
N CYS A 113 -20.48 8.87 -10.55
CA CYS A 113 -21.03 9.45 -9.34
C CYS A 113 -20.07 9.32 -8.15
N THR A 114 -19.88 10.41 -7.44
CA THR A 114 -19.09 10.45 -6.20
C THR A 114 -19.92 10.96 -5.03
N ALA A 115 -19.55 10.53 -3.81
CA ALA A 115 -20.11 11.06 -2.58
C ALA A 115 -18.96 11.31 -1.55
N PRO A 116 -18.78 12.57 -1.07
CA PRO A 116 -19.50 13.73 -1.54
C PRO A 116 -19.23 14.03 -3.03
N ALA A 117 -20.12 14.81 -3.66
CA ALA A 117 -19.90 15.28 -5.02
C ALA A 117 -18.58 16.06 -5.11
N LEU A 118 -17.76 15.72 -6.09
CA LEU A 118 -16.52 16.47 -6.34
C LEU A 118 -16.85 17.80 -7.04
N PRO A 119 -16.36 18.93 -6.52
CA PRO A 119 -16.48 20.22 -7.19
C PRO A 119 -15.76 20.20 -8.55
N VAL A 120 -16.20 21.03 -9.49
CA VAL A 120 -15.59 21.14 -10.83
C VAL A 120 -14.13 21.63 -10.75
N ASP A 121 -13.82 22.46 -9.77
CA ASP A 121 -12.46 22.96 -9.48
C ASP A 121 -11.64 22.02 -8.61
N GLY A 122 -12.17 20.82 -8.32
CA GLY A 122 -11.52 19.78 -7.53
C GLY A 122 -11.70 19.92 -6.03
N LYS A 123 -11.18 18.95 -5.27
CA LYS A 123 -11.26 18.86 -3.83
C LYS A 123 -9.86 18.91 -3.19
N SER A 124 -9.59 19.96 -2.44
CA SER A 124 -8.31 20.10 -1.71
C SER A 124 -8.19 19.04 -0.64
N PHE A 125 -6.97 18.54 -0.46
CA PHE A 125 -6.60 17.67 0.64
C PHE A 125 -6.59 18.45 1.95
N VAL A 126 -6.81 17.75 3.06
CA VAL A 126 -6.94 18.35 4.40
C VAL A 126 -5.91 17.78 5.38
N ASN A 127 -5.65 18.51 6.44
CA ASN A 127 -4.67 18.15 7.47
C ASN A 127 -5.27 17.88 8.86
N PHE A 128 -6.58 17.70 8.95
CA PHE A 128 -7.26 17.53 10.24
C PHE A 128 -6.72 16.35 11.05
N ALA A 129 -6.38 15.26 10.38
CA ALA A 129 -5.84 14.06 11.02
C ALA A 129 -4.45 14.26 11.63
N TYR A 130 -3.72 15.34 11.30
CA TYR A 130 -2.39 15.63 11.85
C TYR A 130 -2.42 16.13 13.27
N TRP A 131 -3.55 16.68 13.71
CA TRP A 131 -3.72 17.30 15.03
C TRP A 131 -4.10 16.29 16.12
N GLY A 132 -4.14 15.01 15.83
CA GLY A 132 -4.64 14.01 16.76
C GLY A 132 -6.13 14.18 17.09
N ALA A 133 -6.84 15.02 16.32
CA ALA A 133 -8.24 15.25 16.51
C ALA A 133 -9.06 14.10 15.96
N ALA A 134 -9.81 13.63 16.85
CA ALA A 134 -11.21 13.31 16.84
C ALA A 134 -11.63 12.33 15.75
N ILE A 135 -11.45 11.09 16.06
CA ILE A 135 -12.53 10.15 15.78
C ILE A 135 -13.60 10.45 16.81
N GLU A 136 -14.77 10.97 16.38
CA GLU A 136 -15.99 11.11 17.19
C GLU A 136 -15.88 12.00 18.45
N GLY A 137 -15.46 13.27 18.31
CA GLY A 137 -15.62 14.28 19.37
C GLY A 137 -14.65 14.14 20.55
N ILE A 138 -13.72 13.21 20.52
CA ILE A 138 -12.63 13.12 21.49
C ILE A 138 -11.47 13.95 20.97
N GLN A 139 -11.35 15.19 21.43
CA GLN A 139 -10.15 15.98 21.21
C GLN A 139 -9.01 15.36 22.02
N LYS A 140 -8.17 14.59 21.38
CA LYS A 140 -6.84 14.30 21.94
C LYS A 140 -5.93 15.44 21.54
N SER A 141 -5.49 16.22 22.49
CA SER A 141 -4.48 17.24 22.31
C SER A 141 -3.11 16.59 22.13
N GLY A 142 -2.72 16.31 20.91
CA GLY A 142 -1.43 15.78 20.59
C GLY A 142 -1.28 15.59 19.09
N GLY A 143 -0.41 16.33 18.44
CA GLY A 143 -0.06 16.09 17.03
C GLY A 143 0.60 14.72 16.89
N ASP A 144 0.63 14.21 15.66
CA ASP A 144 1.27 12.93 15.31
C ASP A 144 2.82 13.00 15.25
N GLY A 145 3.40 14.02 15.85
CA GLY A 145 4.86 14.21 15.92
C GLY A 145 5.49 14.84 14.68
N ALA A 146 4.82 14.83 13.53
CA ALA A 146 5.30 15.47 12.33
C ALA A 146 4.72 16.89 12.16
N THR A 147 5.17 17.63 11.14
CA THR A 147 4.62 18.97 10.83
C THR A 147 3.13 18.88 10.48
N THR A 148 2.37 19.90 10.89
CA THR A 148 0.94 20.02 10.58
C THR A 148 0.65 20.74 9.25
N SER A 149 1.71 21.09 8.49
CA SER A 149 1.60 21.78 7.22
C SER A 149 0.84 20.96 6.17
N LEU A 150 0.02 21.62 5.37
CA LEU A 150 -0.60 21.04 4.17
C LEU A 150 0.44 20.58 3.13
N ASP A 151 1.69 21.02 3.22
CA ASP A 151 2.77 20.52 2.38
C ASP A 151 2.95 19.00 2.46
N ARG A 152 2.64 18.37 3.61
CA ARG A 152 2.62 16.91 3.77
C ARG A 152 1.64 16.20 2.83
N THR A 153 0.57 16.87 2.41
CA THR A 153 -0.44 16.30 1.52
C THR A 153 0.05 16.09 0.09
N ARG A 154 1.24 16.62 -0.27
CA ARG A 154 1.77 16.58 -1.63
C ARG A 154 2.33 15.22 -2.04
N GLU A 155 2.52 14.32 -1.09
CA GLU A 155 2.98 12.97 -1.36
C GLU A 155 2.47 11.97 -0.32
N GLY A 156 2.35 10.72 -0.75
CA GLY A 156 1.88 9.62 0.06
C GLY A 156 1.48 8.42 -0.79
N TYR A 157 0.49 7.68 -0.35
CA TYR A 157 -0.07 6.54 -1.05
C TYR A 157 -1.60 6.58 -1.01
N PHE A 158 -2.25 5.72 -1.79
CA PHE A 158 -3.71 5.66 -1.76
C PHE A 158 -4.24 4.25 -1.95
N GLU A 159 -5.45 4.05 -1.47
CA GLU A 159 -6.14 2.77 -1.46
C GLU A 159 -7.50 2.93 -2.12
N ILE A 160 -7.91 1.95 -2.92
CA ILE A 160 -9.27 1.85 -3.45
C ILE A 160 -9.84 0.51 -2.99
N ILE A 161 -10.90 0.57 -2.18
CA ILE A 161 -11.51 -0.60 -1.54
C ILE A 161 -12.92 -0.78 -2.05
N GLU A 162 -13.25 -1.94 -2.59
CA GLU A 162 -14.63 -2.29 -2.91
C GLU A 162 -15.44 -2.43 -1.61
N MET A 163 -16.36 -1.51 -1.39
CA MET A 163 -17.30 -1.60 -0.27
C MET A 163 -18.38 -2.64 -0.51
N GLY A 164 -18.69 -2.92 -1.77
CA GLY A 164 -19.61 -3.95 -2.15
C GLY A 164 -20.23 -3.74 -3.53
N THR A 165 -20.98 -4.76 -3.96
CA THR A 165 -21.71 -4.78 -5.22
C THR A 165 -23.09 -4.16 -5.02
N ILE A 166 -23.49 -3.24 -5.90
CA ILE A 166 -24.80 -2.57 -5.84
C ILE A 166 -25.85 -3.45 -6.50
N THR A 167 -26.84 -3.87 -5.71
CA THR A 167 -27.96 -4.70 -6.20
C THR A 167 -29.27 -3.93 -6.33
N ASN A 168 -29.33 -2.71 -5.77
CA ASN A 168 -30.53 -1.87 -5.86
C ASN A 168 -30.74 -1.34 -7.28
N THR A 169 -31.88 -1.66 -7.89
CA THR A 169 -32.20 -1.30 -9.29
C THR A 169 -32.31 0.21 -9.52
N ALA A 170 -32.80 0.98 -8.53
CA ALA A 170 -32.92 2.44 -8.65
C ALA A 170 -31.54 3.11 -8.64
N ILE A 171 -30.63 2.64 -7.78
CA ILE A 171 -29.26 3.14 -7.75
C ILE A 171 -28.50 2.70 -9.01
N ASN A 172 -28.62 1.45 -9.43
CA ASN A 172 -28.03 1.00 -10.68
C ASN A 172 -28.47 1.86 -11.86
N ALA A 173 -29.78 2.15 -11.98
CA ALA A 173 -30.28 3.04 -13.02
C ALA A 173 -29.73 4.46 -12.90
N ALA A 174 -29.56 4.98 -11.68
CA ALA A 174 -29.04 6.33 -11.43
C ALA A 174 -27.57 6.51 -11.80
N ILE A 175 -26.73 5.48 -11.59
CA ILE A 175 -25.28 5.53 -11.89
C ILE A 175 -24.97 5.07 -13.31
N THR A 176 -25.91 4.42 -14.00
CA THR A 176 -25.68 3.99 -15.39
C THR A 176 -25.54 5.21 -16.30
N HIS A 177 -24.51 5.18 -17.13
CA HIS A 177 -24.22 6.26 -18.06
C HIS A 177 -25.20 6.26 -19.25
N ALA A 178 -25.78 7.41 -19.53
CA ALA A 178 -26.55 7.68 -20.73
C ALA A 178 -25.87 8.86 -21.46
N SER A 179 -25.40 8.61 -22.68
CA SER A 179 -24.64 9.61 -23.46
C SER A 179 -23.38 10.13 -22.72
N GLY A 180 -22.67 9.27 -22.02
CA GLY A 180 -21.41 9.57 -21.35
C GLY A 180 -21.53 10.22 -19.97
N VAL A 181 -22.75 10.33 -19.43
CA VAL A 181 -22.97 10.84 -18.06
C VAL A 181 -23.92 9.92 -17.30
N PRO A 182 -23.75 9.77 -15.97
CA PRO A 182 -24.71 9.06 -15.13
C PRO A 182 -26.10 9.70 -15.18
N ALA A 183 -27.13 8.90 -15.10
CA ALA A 183 -28.50 9.39 -15.22
C ALA A 183 -28.89 10.36 -14.09
N ASN A 184 -28.49 10.09 -12.84
CA ASN A 184 -28.82 10.98 -11.71
C ASN A 184 -27.97 10.71 -10.46
N CYS A 185 -26.80 11.34 -10.35
CA CYS A 185 -25.95 11.21 -9.17
C CYS A 185 -26.57 11.74 -7.86
N ALA A 186 -27.55 12.65 -7.95
CA ALA A 186 -28.20 13.19 -6.75
C ALA A 186 -28.95 12.10 -5.95
N VAL A 187 -29.47 11.08 -6.62
CA VAL A 187 -30.08 9.91 -5.97
C VAL A 187 -29.08 9.18 -5.09
N VAL A 188 -27.88 8.95 -5.63
CA VAL A 188 -26.80 8.27 -4.90
C VAL A 188 -26.35 9.12 -3.71
N GLN A 189 -26.11 10.41 -3.93
CA GLN A 189 -25.66 11.35 -2.91
C GLN A 189 -26.68 11.49 -1.77
N ALA A 190 -27.96 11.65 -2.10
CA ALA A 190 -29.03 11.72 -1.09
C ALA A 190 -29.12 10.44 -0.26
N THR A 191 -29.02 9.28 -0.90
CA THR A 191 -29.09 7.98 -0.24
C THR A 191 -27.89 7.75 0.68
N THR A 192 -26.72 8.27 0.34
CA THR A 192 -25.48 8.06 1.11
C THR A 192 -25.29 9.07 2.23
N MET A 193 -25.86 10.28 2.10
CA MET A 193 -25.74 11.32 3.13
C MET A 193 -26.67 11.08 4.35
N ASP A 194 -27.78 10.37 4.14
CA ASP A 194 -28.79 10.14 5.17
C ASP A 194 -28.49 8.91 6.06
N MET A 195 -27.35 8.28 5.85
CA MET A 195 -27.00 7.05 6.52
C MET A 195 -26.02 7.29 7.67
N GLY A 196 -26.53 7.83 8.76
CA GLY A 196 -25.88 7.67 10.05
C GLY A 196 -25.91 6.18 10.48
N PRO A 197 -25.18 5.78 11.53
CA PRO A 197 -25.07 4.39 12.01
C PRO A 197 -26.42 3.69 12.28
N ALA A 198 -27.52 4.43 12.34
CA ALA A 198 -28.88 3.94 12.57
C ALA A 198 -29.78 4.00 11.34
N SER A 199 -29.27 4.36 10.17
CA SER A 199 -30.10 4.54 8.99
C SER A 199 -30.58 3.19 8.45
N THR A 200 -31.91 3.05 8.38
CA THR A 200 -32.60 1.93 7.69
C THR A 200 -32.64 2.13 6.19
N LEU A 201 -32.05 3.18 5.66
CA LEU A 201 -31.95 3.52 4.23
C LEU A 201 -30.89 2.70 3.53
N VAL A 202 -30.87 1.50 3.85
CA VAL A 202 -30.09 0.52 3.18
C VAL A 202 -30.82 0.22 1.89
N MET A 203 -30.40 0.91 0.88
CA MET A 203 -30.54 0.60 -0.54
C MET A 203 -31.72 -0.30 -0.90
N GLY A 204 -32.94 0.14 -0.61
CA GLY A 204 -34.17 -0.56 -0.98
C GLY A 204 -34.76 -1.49 0.06
N GLY A 205 -34.53 -1.25 1.37
CA GLY A 205 -35.17 -2.02 2.45
C GLY A 205 -34.56 -3.40 2.69
N GLN A 206 -33.53 -3.74 1.96
CA GLN A 206 -32.64 -4.88 2.24
C GLN A 206 -31.61 -4.41 3.25
N SER A 207 -31.32 -5.17 4.26
CA SER A 207 -30.29 -4.79 5.25
C SER A 207 -28.96 -4.56 4.54
N ALA A 208 -28.13 -3.65 5.06
CA ALA A 208 -26.79 -3.36 4.56
C ALA A 208 -25.92 -4.63 4.28
N ARG A 209 -26.38 -5.76 4.74
CA ARG A 209 -25.87 -7.11 4.58
C ARG A 209 -25.88 -7.66 3.15
N ALA A 210 -26.49 -6.96 2.18
CA ALA A 210 -26.60 -7.44 0.80
C ALA A 210 -25.43 -7.03 -0.11
N PHE A 211 -24.46 -6.28 0.39
CA PHE A 211 -23.32 -5.78 -0.39
C PHE A 211 -22.09 -6.62 -0.18
N LYS A 212 -22.05 -7.77 -0.76
CA LYS A 212 -20.81 -8.53 -0.82
C LYS A 212 -19.88 -7.90 -1.87
N ALA A 213 -18.63 -7.62 -1.51
CA ALA A 213 -17.59 -7.33 -2.46
C ALA A 213 -17.34 -8.56 -3.34
N THR A 214 -17.32 -8.40 -4.64
CA THR A 214 -17.19 -9.50 -5.61
C THR A 214 -15.92 -9.42 -6.46
N GLY A 215 -15.08 -8.39 -6.27
CA GLY A 215 -13.84 -8.20 -7.01
C GLY A 215 -14.04 -7.69 -8.44
N GLY A 216 -13.01 -7.88 -9.26
CA GLY A 216 -13.01 -7.41 -10.64
C GLY A 216 -12.64 -5.93 -10.80
N LEU A 217 -12.01 -5.33 -9.77
CA LEU A 217 -11.41 -4.01 -9.88
C LEU A 217 -9.96 -4.14 -10.34
N SER A 218 -9.56 -3.29 -11.27
CA SER A 218 -8.17 -3.07 -11.65
C SER A 218 -7.90 -1.59 -11.89
N GLY A 219 -6.65 -1.21 -12.13
CA GLY A 219 -6.35 0.18 -12.40
C GLY A 219 -4.88 0.45 -12.63
N THR A 220 -4.56 1.69 -12.93
CA THR A 220 -3.19 2.17 -13.14
C THR A 220 -3.03 3.55 -12.52
N ALA A 221 -1.78 3.94 -12.28
CA ALA A 221 -1.43 5.31 -11.97
C ALA A 221 -0.15 5.71 -12.71
N SER A 222 0.06 7.01 -12.86
CA SER A 222 1.23 7.57 -13.53
C SER A 222 1.64 8.89 -12.88
N LEU A 223 2.95 9.05 -12.66
CA LEU A 223 3.55 10.30 -12.22
C LEU A 223 4.02 11.04 -13.48
N VAL A 224 3.36 12.14 -13.81
CA VAL A 224 3.60 12.88 -15.06
C VAL A 224 4.22 14.23 -14.76
N ASN A 225 5.41 14.47 -15.28
CA ASN A 225 6.03 15.79 -15.29
C ASN A 225 6.10 16.30 -16.73
N VAL A 226 5.13 17.12 -17.11
CA VAL A 226 5.06 17.68 -18.47
C VAL A 226 6.26 18.55 -18.78
N ALA A 227 6.71 19.38 -17.85
CA ALA A 227 7.84 20.29 -18.04
C ALA A 227 9.17 19.52 -18.11
N GLY A 228 9.32 18.48 -17.30
CA GLY A 228 10.50 17.59 -17.30
C GLY A 228 10.49 16.53 -18.40
N GLY A 229 9.34 16.27 -19.02
CA GLY A 229 9.18 15.28 -20.08
C GLY A 229 9.26 13.84 -19.57
N THR A 230 8.86 13.57 -18.33
CA THR A 230 8.86 12.23 -17.73
C THR A 230 7.45 11.75 -17.44
N ASP A 231 7.27 10.42 -17.55
CA ASP A 231 6.05 9.69 -17.20
C ASP A 231 6.45 8.34 -16.59
N PHE A 232 6.06 8.10 -15.33
CA PHE A 232 6.35 6.88 -14.58
C PHE A 232 5.05 6.15 -14.28
N GLY A 233 4.60 5.30 -15.21
CA GLY A 233 3.39 4.51 -15.06
C GLY A 233 3.61 3.29 -14.16
N TYR A 234 2.68 3.01 -13.23
CA TYR A 234 2.75 1.86 -12.33
C TYR A 234 1.36 1.27 -12.06
N ALA A 235 1.34 0.00 -11.68
CA ALA A 235 0.14 -0.70 -11.27
C ALA A 235 0.02 -0.77 -9.74
N PRO A 236 -1.20 -0.83 -9.19
CA PRO A 236 -1.41 -1.10 -7.77
C PRO A 236 -1.05 -2.55 -7.42
N VAL A 237 -0.79 -2.80 -6.15
CA VAL A 237 -0.88 -4.14 -5.58
C VAL A 237 -2.35 -4.46 -5.36
N VAL A 238 -2.80 -5.61 -5.86
CA VAL A 238 -4.21 -5.98 -5.88
C VAL A 238 -4.47 -7.15 -4.93
N LEU A 239 -5.53 -7.03 -4.12
CA LEU A 239 -5.93 -8.05 -3.15
C LEU A 239 -7.28 -8.64 -3.53
N GLU A 240 -7.36 -9.98 -3.48
CA GLU A 240 -8.58 -10.75 -3.61
C GLU A 240 -9.03 -11.33 -2.27
N ALA A 241 -10.31 -11.70 -2.20
CA ALA A 241 -10.96 -12.22 -1.01
C ALA A 241 -10.70 -11.36 0.24
N PHE A 242 -10.63 -10.04 0.05
CA PHE A 242 -10.35 -9.08 1.10
C PHE A 242 -11.45 -9.06 2.15
N SER A 243 -12.72 -8.97 1.70
CA SER A 243 -13.86 -8.93 2.62
C SER A 243 -14.14 -10.33 3.16
N PRO A 244 -14.27 -10.51 4.48
CA PRO A 244 -14.60 -11.79 5.08
C PRO A 244 -15.89 -12.36 4.46
N SER A 245 -15.91 -13.66 4.18
CA SER A 245 -17.05 -14.33 3.53
C SER A 245 -18.35 -14.25 4.34
N LEU A 246 -18.22 -14.00 5.64
CA LEU A 246 -19.32 -13.85 6.59
C LEU A 246 -19.56 -12.39 6.98
N ALA A 247 -18.70 -11.46 6.58
CA ALA A 247 -18.91 -10.06 6.82
C ALA A 247 -20.02 -9.54 5.91
N GLU A 248 -20.96 -8.92 6.53
CA GLU A 248 -22.22 -8.52 5.93
C GLU A 248 -22.08 -7.32 5.04
N ASN A 249 -21.12 -6.66 4.86
CA ASN A 249 -20.58 -5.62 4.01
C ASN A 249 -19.57 -4.75 4.80
N ILE A 250 -18.73 -4.08 4.05
CA ILE A 250 -17.78 -3.12 4.58
C ILE A 250 -18.15 -1.69 4.15
N TRP A 251 -19.42 -1.49 3.77
CA TRP A 251 -19.89 -0.17 3.37
C TRP A 251 -19.96 0.76 4.57
N ASP A 252 -19.51 2.01 4.37
CA ASP A 252 -19.65 3.08 5.35
C ASP A 252 -19.99 4.40 4.64
N TYR A 253 -20.51 5.36 5.40
CA TYR A 253 -20.98 6.63 4.86
C TYR A 253 -19.82 7.49 4.32
N PRO A 254 -20.10 8.40 3.37
CA PRO A 254 -19.10 9.34 2.88
C PRO A 254 -18.59 10.25 4.01
N GLY A 255 -17.25 10.38 4.10
CA GLY A 255 -16.60 11.12 5.19
C GLY A 255 -16.22 10.25 6.39
N SER A 256 -16.64 8.97 6.42
CA SER A 256 -16.08 8.00 7.36
C SER A 256 -14.63 7.66 7.00
N ILE A 257 -13.84 7.31 8.02
CA ILE A 257 -12.49 6.77 7.85
C ILE A 257 -12.49 5.29 7.42
N PHE A 258 -13.65 4.65 7.35
CA PHE A 258 -13.83 3.23 7.00
C PHE A 258 -14.52 3.06 5.63
N PRO A 259 -14.37 1.88 4.99
CA PRO A 259 -13.46 0.79 5.36
C PRO A 259 -11.99 1.16 5.10
N ASP A 260 -11.11 0.45 5.81
CA ASP A 260 -9.66 0.48 5.63
C ASP A 260 -9.09 -0.95 5.66
N LEU A 261 -7.76 -1.11 5.62
CA LEU A 261 -7.12 -2.42 5.57
C LEU A 261 -7.35 -3.29 6.82
N THR A 262 -7.92 -2.76 7.90
CA THR A 262 -8.30 -3.56 9.08
C THR A 262 -9.52 -4.43 8.84
N PHE A 263 -10.29 -4.14 7.79
CA PHE A 263 -11.49 -4.92 7.40
C PHE A 263 -11.18 -6.20 6.62
N ALA A 264 -9.90 -6.49 6.38
CA ALA A 264 -9.50 -7.73 5.70
C ALA A 264 -9.92 -8.98 6.47
N ASP A 265 -10.11 -10.08 5.72
CA ASP A 265 -10.26 -11.42 6.31
C ASP A 265 -9.10 -11.71 7.26
N LEU A 266 -9.42 -12.39 8.36
CA LEU A 266 -8.43 -12.77 9.37
C LEU A 266 -7.54 -13.93 8.95
N THR A 267 -7.75 -14.48 7.76
CA THR A 267 -6.93 -15.54 7.18
C THR A 267 -6.25 -15.03 5.91
N SER A 268 -4.94 -15.19 5.82
CA SER A 268 -4.18 -14.88 4.61
C SER A 268 -3.61 -16.13 3.94
N SER A 269 -3.47 -16.10 2.62
CA SER A 269 -2.83 -17.15 1.82
C SER A 269 -1.65 -16.57 1.04
N VAL A 270 -0.45 -17.12 1.26
CA VAL A 270 0.78 -16.71 0.60
C VAL A 270 1.37 -17.88 -0.17
N LEU A 271 1.69 -17.68 -1.45
CA LEU A 271 2.43 -18.67 -2.23
C LEU A 271 3.92 -18.62 -1.84
N TYR A 272 4.42 -19.67 -1.22
CA TYR A 272 5.80 -19.76 -0.78
C TYR A 272 6.45 -21.09 -1.20
N LYS A 273 7.49 -21.00 -2.01
CA LYS A 273 8.25 -22.19 -2.55
C LYS A 273 7.33 -23.24 -3.16
N GLY A 274 6.32 -22.79 -3.94
CA GLY A 274 5.37 -23.69 -4.62
C GLY A 274 4.24 -24.24 -3.73
N ASN A 275 4.14 -23.83 -2.47
CA ASN A 275 3.08 -24.23 -1.56
C ASN A 275 2.28 -23.02 -1.09
N VAL A 276 0.98 -23.20 -0.87
CA VAL A 276 0.15 -22.19 -0.24
C VAL A 276 0.32 -22.30 1.29
N VAL A 277 0.75 -21.20 1.90
CA VAL A 277 0.80 -21.02 3.35
C VAL A 277 -0.43 -20.25 3.77
N SER A 278 -1.33 -20.88 4.49
CA SER A 278 -2.54 -20.27 5.03
C SER A 278 -2.34 -19.98 6.51
N SER A 279 -2.44 -18.72 6.89
CA SER A 279 -2.17 -18.26 8.25
C SER A 279 -3.35 -17.48 8.81
N THR A 280 -3.65 -17.66 10.10
CA THR A 280 -4.75 -16.98 10.80
C THR A 280 -4.19 -15.87 11.69
N TRP A 281 -4.89 -14.75 11.75
CA TRP A 281 -4.47 -13.51 12.41
C TRP A 281 -5.52 -13.00 13.38
N ASN A 282 -5.10 -12.16 14.33
CA ASN A 282 -6.02 -11.47 15.24
C ASN A 282 -6.59 -10.19 14.67
N LYS A 283 -5.98 -9.66 13.58
CA LYS A 283 -6.39 -8.42 12.90
C LYS A 283 -6.28 -8.58 11.39
N GLY A 284 -7.21 -7.98 10.66
CA GLY A 284 -7.15 -7.95 9.20
C GLY A 284 -5.90 -7.27 8.64
N SER A 285 -5.45 -6.18 9.28
CA SER A 285 -4.19 -5.51 8.90
C SER A 285 -2.96 -6.40 9.01
N ASP A 286 -2.97 -7.40 9.89
CA ASP A 286 -1.87 -8.35 10.02
C ASP A 286 -1.90 -9.38 8.91
N ALA A 287 -3.11 -9.80 8.49
CA ALA A 287 -3.29 -10.63 7.32
C ALA A 287 -2.74 -9.95 6.05
N ILE A 288 -3.04 -8.65 5.88
CA ILE A 288 -2.47 -7.86 4.78
C ILE A 288 -0.96 -7.71 4.92
N SER A 289 -0.47 -7.43 6.13
CA SER A 289 0.98 -7.33 6.37
C SER A 289 1.69 -8.61 5.92
N ALA A 290 1.16 -9.79 6.24
CA ALA A 290 1.76 -11.07 5.84
C ALA A 290 1.87 -11.23 4.31
N LEU A 291 0.88 -10.74 3.55
CA LEU A 291 0.91 -10.76 2.09
C LEU A 291 2.02 -9.88 1.51
N LEU A 292 2.33 -8.78 2.19
CA LEU A 292 3.28 -7.76 1.75
C LEU A 292 4.67 -7.92 2.38
N MET A 293 4.88 -8.98 3.20
CA MET A 293 6.16 -9.22 3.89
C MET A 293 7.25 -9.61 2.90
N HIS A 294 8.28 -8.79 2.86
CA HIS A 294 9.49 -9.06 2.11
C HIS A 294 10.71 -9.12 3.03
N ASP A 295 11.49 -10.16 2.89
CA ASP A 295 12.77 -10.37 3.58
C ASP A 295 13.84 -9.41 3.05
N SER A 296 13.78 -9.09 1.78
CA SER A 296 14.57 -8.05 1.11
C SER A 296 13.88 -7.55 -0.15
N ILE A 297 14.23 -6.33 -0.56
CA ILE A 297 13.94 -5.82 -1.91
C ILE A 297 15.24 -5.63 -2.68
N ILE A 298 15.15 -5.75 -4.01
CA ILE A 298 16.30 -5.69 -4.92
C ILE A 298 15.88 -4.88 -6.14
N ASN A 299 16.74 -3.95 -6.56
CA ASN A 299 16.61 -3.26 -7.83
C ASN A 299 17.94 -2.68 -8.30
N GLU A 300 17.94 -2.13 -9.50
CA GLU A 300 19.09 -1.50 -10.14
C GLU A 300 19.16 -0.01 -9.77
N TYR A 301 20.29 0.63 -10.10
CA TYR A 301 20.45 2.07 -10.09
C TYR A 301 21.41 2.52 -11.19
N VAL A 302 21.19 3.72 -11.70
CA VAL A 302 22.04 4.39 -12.70
C VAL A 302 22.20 5.86 -12.26
N LEU A 303 23.46 6.33 -12.26
CA LEU A 303 23.87 7.66 -11.79
C LEU A 303 24.95 8.23 -12.73
N ASP A 304 24.70 8.15 -14.04
CA ASP A 304 25.64 8.58 -15.08
C ASP A 304 25.60 10.10 -15.26
N ASP A 305 26.71 10.76 -14.95
CA ASP A 305 26.84 12.23 -15.09
C ASP A 305 26.71 12.72 -16.54
N THR A 306 26.97 11.86 -17.54
CA THR A 306 26.87 12.25 -18.96
C THR A 306 25.43 12.33 -19.44
N THR A 307 24.55 11.55 -18.86
CA THR A 307 23.12 11.55 -19.13
C THR A 307 22.32 12.20 -17.98
N LEU A 308 23.00 12.74 -16.98
CA LEU A 308 22.39 13.31 -15.78
C LEU A 308 21.32 12.37 -15.18
N SER A 309 21.59 11.06 -15.23
CA SER A 309 20.65 10.07 -14.79
C SER A 309 20.55 10.01 -13.27
N GLY A 310 19.35 9.77 -12.79
CA GLY A 310 19.03 9.61 -11.39
C GLY A 310 18.20 8.36 -11.12
N THR A 311 18.19 7.91 -9.88
CA THR A 311 17.40 6.77 -9.44
C THR A 311 16.81 7.03 -8.07
N ASP A 312 15.49 6.84 -7.93
CA ASP A 312 14.76 6.85 -6.67
C ASP A 312 13.95 5.56 -6.50
N TRP A 313 13.92 5.04 -5.29
CA TRP A 313 13.10 3.88 -4.92
C TRP A 313 12.00 4.30 -3.97
N VAL A 314 10.76 4.07 -4.35
CA VAL A 314 9.58 4.21 -3.48
C VAL A 314 9.42 2.95 -2.65
N ILE A 315 9.33 3.11 -1.33
CA ILE A 315 9.14 2.01 -0.37
C ILE A 315 8.04 2.43 0.59
N THR A 316 6.82 1.90 0.37
CA THR A 316 5.65 2.21 1.17
C THR A 316 5.24 1.02 2.03
N MET A 317 4.91 1.28 3.29
CA MET A 317 4.49 0.30 4.28
C MET A 317 3.04 0.56 4.70
N PRO A 318 2.03 0.19 3.88
CA PRO A 318 0.64 0.65 4.03
C PRO A 318 -0.05 0.16 5.31
N THR A 319 0.53 -0.82 5.99
CA THR A 319 0.02 -1.34 7.26
C THR A 319 0.74 -0.81 8.49
N LYS A 320 1.77 0.04 8.31
CA LYS A 320 2.58 0.56 9.42
C LYS A 320 1.74 1.30 10.45
N ARG A 321 0.85 2.20 10.02
CA ARG A 321 -0.02 3.01 10.89
C ARG A 321 -0.90 2.21 11.85
N TYR A 322 -1.23 0.95 11.51
CA TYR A 322 -2.04 0.08 12.37
C TYR A 322 -1.23 -0.63 13.46
N ASN A 323 0.08 -0.54 13.37
CA ASN A 323 1.02 -1.30 14.20
C ASN A 323 2.02 -0.40 14.94
N VAL A 324 2.10 0.89 14.64
CA VAL A 324 3.00 1.84 15.28
C VAL A 324 2.17 2.84 16.09
N PRO A 325 2.50 3.03 17.38
CA PRO A 325 1.78 3.98 18.22
C PRO A 325 2.02 5.42 17.75
N VAL A 326 1.01 6.23 17.91
CA VAL A 326 1.16 7.68 17.78
C VAL A 326 1.74 8.22 19.08
N HIS A 327 2.81 8.99 18.98
CA HIS A 327 3.41 9.64 20.14
C HIS A 327 2.45 10.62 20.79
N ASP A 328 2.20 10.47 22.10
CA ASP A 328 1.44 11.43 22.90
C ASP A 328 2.36 12.51 23.48
N LYS A 329 2.40 13.66 22.82
CA LYS A 329 3.24 14.80 23.25
C LYS A 329 2.87 15.38 24.63
N GLU A 330 1.63 15.22 25.07
CA GLU A 330 1.21 15.78 26.37
C GLU A 330 1.75 15.00 27.56
N LYS A 331 1.94 13.70 27.39
CA LYS A 331 2.43 12.85 28.48
C LYS A 331 3.94 12.72 28.49
N GLY A 332 4.65 13.13 27.43
CA GLY A 332 6.10 12.91 27.28
C GLY A 332 6.49 11.43 27.34
N THR A 333 5.49 10.55 27.23
CA THR A 333 5.63 9.11 27.28
C THR A 333 4.90 8.51 26.08
N ASP A 334 5.47 7.47 25.51
CA ASP A 334 4.72 6.61 24.60
C ASP A 334 3.55 6.05 25.39
N ASP A 335 2.30 6.33 24.96
CA ASP A 335 1.13 5.73 25.60
C ASP A 335 1.10 4.24 25.27
N ASP A 336 1.85 3.47 26.06
CA ASP A 336 1.94 2.02 25.96
C ASP A 336 0.57 1.33 26.13
N THR A 337 -0.46 2.04 26.64
CA THR A 337 -1.78 1.47 26.87
C THR A 337 -2.60 1.30 25.59
N GLN A 338 -2.29 2.04 24.52
CA GLN A 338 -2.83 1.79 23.18
C GLN A 338 -1.99 0.78 22.38
N LEU A 339 -0.84 0.42 22.89
CA LEU A 339 0.15 -0.49 22.35
C LEU A 339 -0.09 -1.96 22.72
N LEU A 340 -1.23 -2.32 23.22
CA LEU A 340 -1.59 -3.71 23.54
C LEU A 340 -1.70 -4.60 22.29
N SER A 341 -1.18 -4.12 21.16
CA SER A 341 -0.87 -4.98 20.05
C SER A 341 0.46 -5.68 20.31
N PRO A 342 0.48 -7.02 20.39
CA PRO A 342 1.72 -7.78 20.53
C PRO A 342 2.73 -7.55 19.40
N PHE A 343 2.36 -6.76 18.40
CA PHE A 343 3.11 -6.47 17.19
C PHE A 343 4.12 -5.34 17.32
N THR A 344 3.86 -4.34 18.15
CA THR A 344 4.69 -3.14 18.21
C THR A 344 6.12 -3.43 18.64
N SER A 345 6.34 -4.43 19.49
CA SER A 345 7.68 -4.82 19.92
C SER A 345 8.36 -5.84 19.01
N LYS A 346 7.59 -6.58 18.21
CA LYS A 346 8.12 -7.66 17.35
C LYS A 346 8.33 -7.24 15.91
N PHE A 347 7.47 -6.35 15.43
CA PHE A 347 7.39 -5.98 14.03
C PHE A 347 8.15 -4.68 13.72
N TRP A 348 7.92 -3.70 14.53
CA TRP A 348 8.41 -2.35 14.32
C TRP A 348 9.34 -1.94 15.46
N GLY A 349 10.47 -2.49 15.66
CA GLY A 349 11.34 -2.20 16.79
C GLY A 349 11.23 -0.76 17.31
N ARG A 350 11.28 -0.57 18.62
CA ARG A 350 11.33 0.77 19.21
C ARG A 350 12.65 1.42 18.84
N GLY A 351 12.60 2.57 18.15
CA GLY A 351 13.77 3.42 18.04
C GLY A 351 14.10 4.00 19.41
N SER A 352 15.20 3.62 20.01
CA SER A 352 15.74 4.28 21.20
C SER A 352 16.53 5.50 20.74
N GLY A 353 15.91 6.65 20.55
CA GLY A 353 16.58 7.87 20.16
C GLY A 353 15.96 9.08 20.81
N SER A 354 16.77 10.07 21.15
CA SER A 354 16.33 11.34 21.70
C SER A 354 15.52 12.14 20.67
N TYR A 355 14.46 12.76 21.12
CA TYR A 355 13.37 13.42 20.40
C TYR A 355 13.74 14.66 19.55
N ASN A 356 14.85 14.71 18.86
CA ASN A 356 15.30 15.91 18.16
C ASN A 356 15.13 15.92 16.63
N GLY A 357 14.49 14.92 16.04
CA GLY A 357 14.26 14.86 14.60
C GLY A 357 12.98 14.12 14.22
N ALA A 358 12.39 14.45 13.09
CA ALA A 358 11.13 13.88 12.62
C ALA A 358 11.16 12.34 12.46
N CYS A 359 12.34 11.76 12.26
CA CYS A 359 12.57 10.33 12.11
C CYS A 359 12.71 9.58 13.45
N GLU A 360 12.96 10.28 14.54
CA GLU A 360 13.30 9.67 15.84
C GLU A 360 12.07 9.31 16.67
N GLN A 361 10.92 9.84 16.32
CA GLN A 361 9.65 9.65 17.06
C GLN A 361 8.84 8.47 16.60
N ILE A 362 9.17 7.90 15.45
CA ILE A 362 8.46 6.78 14.84
C ILE A 362 9.46 5.65 14.66
N ALA A 363 9.03 4.42 14.87
CA ALA A 363 9.91 3.27 14.67
C ALA A 363 10.67 3.39 13.35
N ASN A 364 11.95 3.65 13.44
CA ASN A 364 12.83 3.71 12.29
C ASN A 364 13.54 2.36 12.12
N PHE A 365 13.79 2.00 10.89
CA PHE A 365 14.48 0.76 10.53
C PHE A 365 15.83 1.11 9.93
N TRP A 366 16.85 0.51 10.47
CA TRP A 366 18.14 0.47 9.82
C TRP A 366 18.15 -0.67 8.83
N VAL A 367 18.20 -0.34 7.56
CA VAL A 367 18.24 -1.30 6.48
C VAL A 367 19.59 -1.22 5.82
N PRO A 368 20.53 -2.15 6.11
CA PRO A 368 21.83 -2.14 5.46
C PRO A 368 21.66 -2.44 3.97
N PRO A 369 22.13 -1.57 3.07
CA PRO A 369 22.16 -1.87 1.65
C PRO A 369 23.43 -2.66 1.31
N ASP A 370 23.29 -3.81 0.69
CA ASP A 370 24.37 -4.43 -0.06
C ASP A 370 24.33 -3.88 -1.49
N SER A 371 25.40 -3.36 -2.00
CA SER A 371 25.49 -2.84 -3.37
C SER A 371 26.55 -3.53 -4.20
N TRP A 372 26.29 -3.68 -5.49
CA TRP A 372 27.21 -4.26 -6.46
C TRP A 372 27.26 -3.40 -7.71
N ASN A 373 28.45 -3.31 -8.33
CA ASN A 373 28.59 -2.75 -9.67
C ASN A 373 28.23 -3.78 -10.76
N ARG A 374 28.31 -3.38 -12.04
CA ARG A 374 28.04 -4.24 -13.19
C ARG A 374 28.96 -5.45 -13.30
N GLU A 375 30.17 -5.35 -12.78
CA GLU A 375 31.22 -6.34 -12.86
C GLU A 375 31.24 -7.28 -11.64
N GLY A 376 30.25 -7.17 -10.74
CA GLY A 376 30.14 -7.98 -9.53
C GLY A 376 31.03 -7.53 -8.38
N GLY A 377 31.65 -6.36 -8.48
CA GLY A 377 32.33 -5.73 -7.35
C GLY A 377 31.30 -5.37 -6.26
N ASN A 378 31.54 -5.83 -5.05
CA ASN A 378 30.61 -5.68 -3.92
C ASN A 378 31.06 -4.57 -2.98
N TYR A 379 30.09 -3.80 -2.52
CA TYR A 379 30.22 -2.85 -1.43
C TYR A 379 29.10 -3.13 -0.41
N ASN A 380 29.46 -3.62 0.72
CA ASN A 380 28.55 -4.02 1.78
C ASN A 380 28.39 -2.93 2.85
N GLY A 381 28.19 -1.68 2.46
CA GLY A 381 27.72 -0.52 3.23
C GLY A 381 28.08 -0.40 4.71
N LEU A 382 28.92 -1.27 5.23
CA LEU A 382 29.44 -1.23 6.58
C LEU A 382 30.53 -0.17 6.67
N GLY A 383 30.09 1.10 6.60
CA GLY A 383 30.84 2.23 7.04
C GLY A 383 32.10 2.58 6.25
N PHE A 384 32.33 3.87 6.03
CA PHE A 384 33.70 4.38 5.95
C PHE A 384 34.46 3.90 7.19
N PRO A 385 35.77 3.62 7.07
CA PRO A 385 36.58 3.28 8.24
C PRO A 385 36.41 4.34 9.34
N GLY A 386 35.64 4.01 10.38
CA GLY A 386 35.37 4.91 11.51
C GLY A 386 33.90 5.20 11.83
N ASP A 387 32.94 4.87 10.96
CA ASP A 387 31.52 5.03 11.27
C ASP A 387 30.79 3.67 11.24
N PRO A 388 30.47 3.09 12.41
CA PRO A 388 29.85 1.76 12.48
C PRO A 388 28.34 1.74 12.16
N PHE A 389 27.73 2.86 11.73
CA PHE A 389 26.28 3.00 11.75
C PHE A 389 25.66 3.54 10.44
N ILE A 390 26.21 3.26 9.28
CA ILE A 390 25.60 3.70 8.02
C ILE A 390 24.64 2.62 7.52
N GLY A 391 23.38 2.70 7.98
CA GLY A 391 22.24 1.98 7.40
C GLY A 391 21.21 2.97 6.86
N GLN A 392 20.44 2.54 5.85
CA GLN A 392 19.32 3.31 5.34
C GLN A 392 18.21 3.38 6.40
N ARG A 393 17.66 4.56 6.62
CA ARG A 393 16.53 4.75 7.53
C ARG A 393 15.21 4.73 6.76
N LEU A 394 14.28 3.89 7.15
CA LEU A 394 12.91 3.91 6.68
C LEU A 394 11.99 4.42 7.80
N CYS A 395 11.87 5.73 7.89
CA CYS A 395 11.19 6.41 8.99
C CYS A 395 9.68 6.47 8.80
N TRP A 396 9.26 6.65 7.56
CA TRP A 396 7.92 7.04 7.23
C TRP A 396 7.07 5.85 6.73
N GLU A 397 5.78 6.05 6.57
CA GLU A 397 4.93 5.07 5.93
C GLU A 397 5.28 4.94 4.45
N THR A 398 5.50 6.08 3.77
CA THR A 398 6.09 6.14 2.42
C THR A 398 7.47 6.77 2.50
N ASN A 399 8.48 6.04 2.09
CA ASN A 399 9.87 6.46 2.04
C ASN A 399 10.34 6.49 0.59
N VAL A 400 11.25 7.40 0.28
CA VAL A 400 11.97 7.43 -0.99
C VAL A 400 13.45 7.29 -0.70
N ALA A 401 14.06 6.21 -1.19
CA ALA A 401 15.50 6.04 -1.15
C ALA A 401 16.09 6.65 -2.42
N THR A 402 16.82 7.76 -2.28
CA THR A 402 17.45 8.46 -3.40
C THR A 402 18.93 8.11 -3.48
N PHE A 403 19.43 7.84 -4.67
CA PHE A 403 20.81 7.41 -4.86
C PHE A 403 21.68 8.62 -5.24
N LYS A 404 22.76 8.87 -4.46
CA LYS A 404 23.64 10.04 -4.61
C LYS A 404 22.87 11.37 -4.73
N ASP A 405 21.80 11.53 -3.96
CA ASP A 405 20.97 12.74 -3.95
C ASP A 405 20.34 13.12 -5.32
N ALA A 406 20.14 12.14 -6.19
CA ALA A 406 19.60 12.33 -7.53
C ALA A 406 18.18 12.92 -7.56
N GLN A 407 17.36 12.61 -6.54
CA GLN A 407 16.01 13.17 -6.28
C GLN A 407 15.10 13.29 -7.51
N VAL A 408 14.96 12.22 -8.28
CA VAL A 408 14.09 12.15 -9.47
C VAL A 408 12.65 12.54 -9.13
N LEU A 409 12.16 12.10 -7.95
CA LEU A 409 10.82 12.38 -7.46
C LEU A 409 10.71 13.67 -6.64
N GLY A 410 11.81 14.25 -6.19
CA GLY A 410 11.83 15.44 -5.32
C GLY A 410 11.09 15.25 -4.01
N SER A 411 11.08 14.05 -3.46
CA SER A 411 10.34 13.69 -2.25
C SER A 411 10.86 14.41 -1.00
N ALA A 412 9.96 14.88 -0.14
CA ALA A 412 10.32 15.37 1.19
C ALA A 412 10.53 14.24 2.21
N ASN A 413 10.27 12.99 1.81
CA ASN A 413 10.53 11.77 2.58
C ASN A 413 11.75 11.01 2.01
N ALA A 414 12.60 11.73 1.24
CA ALA A 414 13.79 11.15 0.65
C ALA A 414 14.91 10.97 1.69
N GLU A 415 15.57 9.82 1.60
CA GLU A 415 16.78 9.49 2.36
C GLU A 415 17.86 9.05 1.36
N SER A 416 19.04 9.63 1.48
CA SER A 416 20.15 9.35 0.57
C SER A 416 20.75 7.98 0.84
N VAL A 417 20.88 7.19 -0.22
CA VAL A 417 21.58 5.89 -0.20
C VAL A 417 22.98 6.08 -0.79
N PRO A 418 24.02 6.05 0.02
CA PRO A 418 25.37 6.16 -0.48
C PRO A 418 25.75 4.90 -1.23
N VAL A 419 26.09 5.04 -2.50
CA VAL A 419 26.65 3.97 -3.34
C VAL A 419 27.96 4.44 -3.96
N PRO A 420 29.00 3.59 -4.03
CA PRO A 420 30.32 3.99 -4.53
C PRO A 420 30.44 3.89 -6.06
N PHE A 421 29.41 3.38 -6.74
CA PHE A 421 29.44 3.10 -8.19
C PHE A 421 28.43 3.99 -8.92
N GLU A 422 28.67 4.26 -10.18
CA GLU A 422 27.71 4.98 -11.05
C GLU A 422 26.58 4.07 -11.54
N HIS A 423 26.83 2.77 -11.62
CA HIS A 423 25.86 1.79 -12.09
C HIS A 423 25.96 0.52 -11.26
N GLY A 424 24.81 -0.06 -10.99
CA GLY A 424 24.79 -1.31 -10.26
C GLY A 424 23.41 -1.72 -9.79
N TRP A 425 23.40 -2.51 -8.76
CA TRP A 425 22.17 -2.93 -8.10
C TRP A 425 22.36 -2.97 -6.58
N VAL A 426 21.26 -2.84 -5.87
CA VAL A 426 21.24 -2.83 -4.42
C VAL A 426 20.24 -3.87 -3.93
N ARG A 427 20.56 -4.48 -2.80
CA ARG A 427 19.64 -5.28 -1.99
C ARG A 427 19.50 -4.64 -0.63
N MET A 428 18.29 -4.22 -0.29
CA MET A 428 17.95 -3.77 1.06
C MET A 428 17.41 -4.95 1.87
N LEU A 429 18.08 -5.28 2.97
CA LEU A 429 17.72 -6.40 3.84
C LEU A 429 16.76 -5.94 4.94
N PHE A 430 15.54 -6.42 4.92
CA PHE A 430 14.49 -6.05 5.89
C PHE A 430 14.44 -6.96 7.11
N ASN A 431 15.10 -8.10 7.05
CA ASN A 431 15.14 -9.08 8.13
C ASN A 431 16.43 -9.03 8.94
N SER A 432 17.35 -8.09 8.62
CA SER A 432 18.62 -8.09 9.29
C SER A 432 18.41 -7.98 10.79
N VAL A 433 18.84 -9.02 11.49
CA VAL A 433 19.20 -8.92 12.89
C VAL A 433 20.26 -7.81 12.92
N GLY A 434 19.89 -6.66 13.42
CA GLY A 434 20.65 -5.45 13.27
C GLY A 434 22.16 -5.63 13.37
N ILE A 435 22.91 -4.66 12.88
CA ILE A 435 24.35 -4.54 13.09
C ILE A 435 24.65 -5.16 14.46
N PRO A 436 25.52 -6.17 14.55
CA PRO A 436 25.78 -6.78 15.84
C PRO A 436 26.03 -5.63 16.81
N VAL A 437 25.10 -5.47 17.76
CA VAL A 437 25.35 -4.56 18.89
C VAL A 437 26.67 -5.06 19.43
N VAL A 438 27.70 -4.26 19.25
CA VAL A 438 29.00 -4.57 19.87
C VAL A 438 28.67 -4.84 21.30
N ASN A 439 28.84 -6.08 21.72
CA ASN A 439 28.41 -6.59 23.00
C ASN A 439 28.69 -5.54 24.09
N GLY A 440 27.62 -4.96 24.64
CA GLY A 440 27.73 -4.07 25.80
C GLY A 440 27.33 -2.61 25.61
N GLN A 441 26.78 -2.18 24.46
CA GLN A 441 26.12 -0.86 24.42
C GLN A 441 24.75 -0.95 25.08
N THR A 442 24.69 -0.53 26.31
CA THR A 442 23.48 -0.20 27.04
C THR A 442 23.06 1.22 26.67
N ASP A 443 21.75 1.46 26.52
CA ASP A 443 21.24 2.83 26.52
C ASP A 443 21.61 3.53 27.84
N GLY A 444 21.35 4.85 27.92
CA GLY A 444 21.62 5.62 29.15
C GLY A 444 20.91 5.10 30.41
N ASN A 445 20.03 4.08 30.28
CA ASN A 445 19.30 3.41 31.35
C ASN A 445 19.80 1.98 31.61
N GLY A 446 20.87 1.55 30.96
CA GLY A 446 21.44 0.21 31.19
C GLY A 446 20.73 -0.95 30.49
N VAL A 447 19.83 -0.67 29.54
CA VAL A 447 19.09 -1.71 28.81
C VAL A 447 19.86 -2.13 27.55
N VAL A 448 20.16 -3.43 27.46
CA VAL A 448 20.75 -4.02 26.24
C VAL A 448 19.66 -4.15 25.19
N HIS A 449 19.72 -3.35 24.15
CA HIS A 449 18.81 -3.46 23.02
C HIS A 449 19.30 -4.55 22.05
N SER A 450 18.75 -5.74 22.16
CA SER A 450 18.84 -6.73 21.08
C SER A 450 17.82 -6.35 20.03
N GLN A 451 18.25 -5.93 18.85
CA GLN A 451 17.33 -5.81 17.73
C GLN A 451 16.86 -7.22 17.32
N ALA A 452 15.62 -7.54 17.69
CA ALA A 452 14.99 -8.74 17.17
C ALA A 452 14.80 -8.57 15.66
N ALA A 453 14.96 -9.66 14.91
CA ALA A 453 14.65 -9.66 13.48
C ALA A 453 13.20 -9.20 13.27
N HIS A 454 12.97 -8.33 12.27
CA HIS A 454 11.62 -7.93 11.91
C HIS A 454 10.84 -9.18 11.49
N SER A 455 9.77 -9.47 12.19
CA SER A 455 8.98 -10.67 11.94
C SER A 455 7.54 -10.52 12.42
N LEU A 456 6.64 -11.25 11.79
CA LEU A 456 5.23 -11.33 12.10
C LEU A 456 4.85 -12.81 12.27
N THR A 457 4.34 -13.19 13.43
CA THR A 457 3.95 -14.57 13.73
C THR A 457 2.43 -14.70 13.79
N SER A 458 1.88 -15.60 13.01
CA SER A 458 0.46 -15.90 12.96
C SER A 458 -0.02 -16.65 14.22
N VAL A 459 -1.34 -16.73 14.41
CA VAL A 459 -1.96 -17.50 15.52
C VAL A 459 -1.61 -18.97 15.41
N ASN A 460 -1.50 -19.51 14.20
CA ASN A 460 -1.13 -20.90 13.95
C ASN A 460 0.39 -21.14 13.88
N GLY A 461 1.21 -20.13 14.22
CA GLY A 461 2.64 -20.28 14.45
C GLY A 461 3.54 -20.06 13.23
N ASP A 462 3.00 -19.81 12.04
CA ASP A 462 3.81 -19.43 10.88
C ASP A 462 4.45 -18.06 11.13
N THR A 463 5.75 -17.93 10.90
CA THR A 463 6.50 -16.68 11.10
C THR A 463 7.02 -16.15 9.77
N TYR A 464 6.60 -14.94 9.44
CA TYR A 464 7.01 -14.17 8.27
C TYR A 464 8.10 -13.19 8.66
N PHE A 465 9.16 -13.08 7.87
CA PHE A 465 10.31 -12.23 8.18
C PHE A 465 10.39 -11.04 7.21
N GLY A 466 10.82 -9.89 7.73
CA GLY A 466 11.05 -8.67 7.00
C GLY A 466 10.01 -7.60 7.27
N LEU A 467 9.71 -6.76 6.27
CA LEU A 467 8.77 -5.63 6.36
C LEU A 467 7.68 -5.74 5.31
N PRO A 468 6.43 -5.32 5.62
CA PRO A 468 5.32 -5.30 4.67
C PRO A 468 5.46 -4.08 3.76
N THR A 469 6.04 -4.25 2.59
CA THR A 469 6.36 -3.17 1.67
C THR A 469 5.72 -3.36 0.31
N VAL A 470 5.33 -2.24 -0.29
CA VAL A 470 4.97 -2.11 -1.70
C VAL A 470 5.77 -0.96 -2.29
N GLY A 471 6.04 -0.98 -3.59
CA GLY A 471 6.77 0.11 -4.22
C GLY A 471 7.44 -0.27 -5.53
N PHE A 472 8.19 0.67 -6.04
CA PHE A 472 8.85 0.58 -7.34
C PHE A 472 10.09 1.47 -7.37
N MET A 473 10.92 1.28 -8.38
CA MET A 473 12.05 2.12 -8.69
C MET A 473 11.71 2.97 -9.91
N VAL A 474 12.14 4.24 -9.90
CA VAL A 474 12.14 5.13 -11.07
C VAL A 474 13.57 5.50 -11.42
N GLN A 475 13.80 5.64 -12.73
CA GLN A 475 15.05 6.15 -13.29
C GLN A 475 14.71 7.22 -14.33
N ASP A 476 15.51 8.27 -14.39
CA ASP A 476 15.46 9.25 -15.47
C ASP A 476 16.81 9.37 -16.17
N PHE A 477 16.75 9.82 -17.42
CA PHE A 477 17.92 10.06 -18.28
C PHE A 477 17.66 11.38 -19.03
N ILE A 478 18.51 12.37 -18.81
CA ILE A 478 18.36 13.69 -19.42
C ILE A 478 19.45 13.88 -20.47
N ASN A 479 19.08 13.85 -21.74
CA ASN A 479 19.99 14.16 -22.82
C ASN A 479 19.89 15.62 -23.23
N GLN A 480 20.73 16.47 -22.64
CA GLN A 480 20.77 17.90 -22.93
C GLN A 480 21.33 18.25 -24.32
N ASN A 481 21.98 17.29 -25.00
CA ASN A 481 22.68 17.50 -26.25
C ASN A 481 21.97 16.87 -27.46
N ALA A 482 20.71 16.48 -27.35
CA ALA A 482 19.99 15.83 -28.46
C ALA A 482 19.84 16.77 -29.65
N ALA A 483 19.41 18.01 -29.44
CA ALA A 483 19.43 19.13 -30.41
C ALA A 483 19.03 20.46 -29.70
N PRO A 484 19.37 21.63 -30.21
CA PRO A 484 18.91 22.90 -29.66
C PRO A 484 17.39 22.96 -29.59
N GLY A 485 16.84 23.20 -28.39
CA GLY A 485 15.39 23.32 -28.16
C GLY A 485 14.63 21.97 -28.13
N VAL A 486 15.32 20.85 -28.16
CA VAL A 486 14.72 19.51 -28.02
C VAL A 486 14.98 18.98 -26.61
N LEU A 487 13.89 18.80 -25.88
CA LEU A 487 13.91 18.03 -24.62
C LEU A 487 13.95 16.53 -24.96
N ALA A 488 15.00 15.85 -24.55
CA ALA A 488 15.15 14.41 -24.74
C ALA A 488 15.37 13.78 -23.36
N THR A 489 14.32 13.76 -22.57
CA THR A 489 14.28 13.07 -21.28
C THR A 489 13.59 11.73 -21.46
N TYR A 490 14.15 10.70 -20.85
CA TYR A 490 13.58 9.35 -20.81
C TYR A 490 13.38 8.94 -19.36
N GLY A 491 12.30 8.25 -19.09
CA GLY A 491 12.02 7.71 -17.77
C GLY A 491 11.69 6.23 -17.83
N GLY A 492 12.02 5.53 -16.77
CA GLY A 492 11.65 4.14 -16.57
C GLY A 492 11.11 3.90 -15.17
N ASN A 493 10.13 2.99 -15.06
CA ASN A 493 9.60 2.51 -13.80
C ASN A 493 9.68 0.98 -13.76
N PHE A 494 10.16 0.43 -12.66
CA PHE A 494 10.36 -1.01 -12.49
C PHE A 494 9.95 -1.43 -11.09
N ASN A 495 9.08 -2.45 -10.99
CA ASN A 495 8.73 -3.03 -9.71
C ASN A 495 9.97 -3.57 -9.00
N HIS A 496 10.03 -3.44 -7.69
CA HIS A 496 11.06 -4.10 -6.91
C HIS A 496 10.98 -5.61 -7.07
N LYS A 497 12.13 -6.26 -7.21
CA LYS A 497 12.26 -7.70 -6.97
C LYS A 497 12.40 -7.89 -5.47
N TYR A 498 11.94 -9.01 -4.97
CA TYR A 498 11.95 -9.27 -3.53
C TYR A 498 12.25 -10.73 -3.22
N THR A 499 12.67 -10.97 -1.99
CA THR A 499 12.72 -12.29 -1.40
C THR A 499 11.69 -12.39 -0.28
N THR A 500 11.13 -13.59 -0.09
CA THR A 500 10.23 -13.88 1.02
C THR A 500 10.83 -14.98 1.86
N ARG A 501 10.71 -14.86 3.20
CA ARG A 501 11.13 -15.90 4.14
C ARG A 501 10.01 -16.17 5.13
N ILE A 502 9.55 -17.44 5.15
CA ILE A 502 8.54 -17.93 6.09
C ILE A 502 9.11 -19.13 6.80
N SER A 503 9.05 -19.13 8.14
CA SER A 503 9.32 -20.29 8.98
C SER A 503 8.00 -20.88 9.42
N ARG A 504 7.82 -22.16 9.18
CA ARG A 504 6.62 -22.89 9.60
C ARG A 504 6.98 -23.80 10.78
N LEU A 505 6.12 -23.81 11.79
CA LEU A 505 6.21 -24.87 12.78
C LEU A 505 5.88 -26.21 12.09
N PRO A 506 6.63 -27.29 12.37
CA PRO A 506 6.19 -28.60 11.92
C PRO A 506 4.78 -28.88 12.47
N PRO A 507 3.92 -29.52 11.68
CA PRO A 507 2.55 -29.84 12.08
C PRO A 507 2.49 -30.74 13.31
#